data_9687c19b2370e787295d0e7927a82b95
#
_entry.id   9687c19b2370e787295d0e7927a82b95
#
_cell.length_a   1.000
_cell.length_b   1.000
_cell.length_c   1.000
_cell.angle_alpha   90.00
_cell.angle_beta   90.00
_cell.angle_gamma   90.00
#
_symmetry.space_group_name_H-M   'P 1'
#
loop_
_entity.id
_entity.type
_entity.pdbx_description
1 polymer ?
#
loop_
_entity_poly.entity_id
_entity_poly.type
_entity_poly.pdbx_seq_one_letter_code
_entity_poly.pdbx_strand_id
1 'polypeptide(L)'
;MPYSVENIAILRNTELAESTPASFDEMIAEGRKAVDAGEAEYPFVVGLDAVNGDPYHLYPFQTSMGAPVFKQAEDGSYDTGSLAMGGAEGEAFAEKLAEYGESGVLNPNMTADIAKEQFNSGNAAYFITGPWNIEEAEAAGVDFEVEAIPSMGDQPAQPFVGVNAFFVSSESENQLAANEFVVNYLSTEAAQDALFAEGKRPPALTASFDKAASDETVKAFGEIGENGVPMPAAPEMGAVFEFWGGAEMSIIKGEGDPVQTWQKMISDIEGRIGQ
;
A
#
# COMPACT_ATOMS: atom_id res chain seq x y z
N MET A 1 0.35 -22.26 -3.21
CA MET A 1 -0.69 -22.04 -4.23
C MET A 1 -1.25 -20.62 -4.02
N PRO A 2 -1.01 -19.69 -4.94
CA PRO A 2 -1.58 -18.35 -4.85
C PRO A 2 -3.11 -18.39 -5.05
N TYR A 3 -3.82 -17.48 -4.36
CA TYR A 3 -5.28 -17.35 -4.51
C TYR A 3 -5.72 -15.91 -4.79
N SER A 4 -4.91 -14.91 -4.42
CA SER A 4 -5.17 -13.52 -4.79
C SER A 4 -3.89 -12.77 -5.09
N VAL A 5 -4.03 -11.73 -5.91
CA VAL A 5 -3.02 -10.71 -6.17
C VAL A 5 -3.62 -9.38 -5.79
N GLU A 6 -2.92 -8.58 -5.00
CA GLU A 6 -3.45 -7.32 -4.49
C GLU A 6 -2.40 -6.22 -4.48
N ASN A 7 -2.85 -5.01 -4.60
CA ASN A 7 -2.09 -3.77 -4.44
C ASN A 7 -2.97 -2.74 -3.74
N ILE A 8 -2.37 -1.64 -3.32
CA ILE A 8 -3.11 -0.49 -2.80
C ILE A 8 -3.41 0.51 -3.91
N ALA A 9 -4.43 1.33 -3.66
CA ALA A 9 -4.92 2.38 -4.56
C ALA A 9 -5.47 3.55 -3.74
N ILE A 10 -5.89 4.61 -4.41
CA ILE A 10 -6.72 5.66 -3.82
C ILE A 10 -8.20 5.27 -3.99
N LEU A 11 -8.96 5.33 -2.91
CA LEU A 11 -10.41 5.44 -2.95
C LEU A 11 -10.76 6.92 -2.88
N ARG A 12 -11.37 7.45 -3.93
CA ARG A 12 -11.88 8.81 -3.98
C ARG A 12 -13.37 8.80 -3.66
N ASN A 13 -13.78 9.53 -2.64
CA ASN A 13 -15.19 9.79 -2.41
C ASN A 13 -15.70 10.78 -3.46
N THR A 14 -16.62 10.32 -4.34
CA THR A 14 -17.09 11.09 -5.50
C THR A 14 -18.00 12.26 -5.10
N GLU A 15 -18.57 12.23 -3.90
CA GLU A 15 -19.36 13.34 -3.36
C GLU A 15 -18.49 14.49 -2.82
N LEU A 16 -17.22 14.21 -2.45
CA LEU A 16 -16.32 15.17 -1.81
C LEU A 16 -15.21 15.69 -2.73
N ALA A 17 -14.87 14.97 -3.79
CA ALA A 17 -13.82 15.34 -4.72
C ALA A 17 -14.20 14.98 -6.17
N GLU A 18 -13.98 15.91 -7.10
CA GLU A 18 -14.36 15.74 -8.51
C GLU A 18 -13.41 14.82 -9.28
N SER A 19 -12.13 14.76 -8.88
CA SER A 19 -11.10 13.99 -9.57
C SER A 19 -9.92 13.68 -8.63
N THR A 20 -9.07 12.72 -9.02
CA THR A 20 -7.75 12.52 -8.41
C THR A 20 -6.68 13.08 -9.32
N PRO A 21 -6.05 14.22 -8.97
CA PRO A 21 -4.92 14.77 -9.70
C PRO A 21 -3.70 13.84 -9.68
N ALA A 22 -2.80 14.01 -10.67
CA ALA A 22 -1.60 13.18 -10.79
C ALA A 22 -0.53 13.48 -9.73
N SER A 23 -0.59 14.65 -9.10
CA SER A 23 0.33 15.07 -8.02
C SER A 23 -0.36 14.96 -6.67
N PHE A 24 0.36 14.46 -5.66
CA PHE A 24 -0.15 14.33 -4.30
C PHE A 24 -0.53 15.70 -3.70
N ASP A 25 0.28 16.73 -3.92
CA ASP A 25 -0.02 18.08 -3.46
C ASP A 25 -1.35 18.62 -4.04
N GLU A 26 -1.58 18.38 -5.34
CA GLU A 26 -2.83 18.78 -6.00
C GLU A 26 -4.03 17.96 -5.48
N MET A 27 -3.85 16.66 -5.22
CA MET A 27 -4.88 15.82 -4.62
C MET A 27 -5.26 16.31 -3.20
N ILE A 28 -4.28 16.66 -2.39
CA ILE A 28 -4.54 17.26 -1.07
C ILE A 28 -5.25 18.60 -1.19
N ALA A 29 -4.86 19.43 -2.17
CA ALA A 29 -5.54 20.71 -2.42
C ALA A 29 -6.98 20.51 -2.90
N GLU A 30 -7.26 19.49 -3.71
CA GLU A 30 -8.61 19.10 -4.13
C GLU A 30 -9.47 18.67 -2.93
N GLY A 31 -8.98 17.74 -2.11
CA GLY A 31 -9.70 17.26 -0.91
C GLY A 31 -9.93 18.36 0.13
N ARG A 32 -9.02 19.34 0.22
CA ARG A 32 -9.20 20.50 1.13
C ARG A 32 -10.41 21.38 0.76
N LYS A 33 -10.88 21.37 -0.47
CA LYS A 33 -12.09 22.11 -0.86
C LYS A 33 -13.31 21.62 -0.09
N ALA A 34 -13.46 20.29 0.07
CA ALA A 34 -14.54 19.72 0.86
C ALA A 34 -14.40 20.05 2.37
N VAL A 35 -13.17 20.06 2.88
CA VAL A 35 -12.90 20.46 4.27
C VAL A 35 -13.24 21.94 4.51
N ASP A 36 -12.82 22.80 3.61
CA ASP A 36 -13.09 24.26 3.69
C ASP A 36 -14.59 24.59 3.53
N ALA A 37 -15.32 23.74 2.78
CA ALA A 37 -16.78 23.82 2.66
C ALA A 37 -17.51 23.28 3.91
N GLY A 38 -16.83 22.57 4.81
CA GLY A 38 -17.41 21.93 5.98
C GLY A 38 -18.15 20.62 5.65
N GLU A 39 -17.84 20.02 4.51
CA GLU A 39 -18.44 18.77 4.00
C GLU A 39 -17.61 17.54 4.40
N ALA A 40 -16.33 17.71 4.75
CA ALA A 40 -15.43 16.69 5.23
C ALA A 40 -14.56 17.18 6.40
N GLU A 41 -13.95 16.25 7.13
CA GLU A 41 -12.96 16.57 8.18
C GLU A 41 -11.53 16.43 7.66
N TYR A 42 -11.31 15.51 6.70
CA TYR A 42 -9.98 15.16 6.21
C TYR A 42 -9.91 15.25 4.68
N PRO A 43 -8.89 15.93 4.12
CA PRO A 43 -8.66 15.91 2.69
C PRO A 43 -8.18 14.53 2.21
N PHE A 44 -7.48 13.80 3.09
CA PHE A 44 -6.88 12.49 2.84
C PHE A 44 -6.70 11.74 4.15
N VAL A 45 -6.88 10.43 4.11
CA VAL A 45 -6.58 9.55 5.24
C VAL A 45 -5.74 8.36 4.81
N VAL A 46 -4.82 7.95 5.68
CA VAL A 46 -4.02 6.71 5.62
C VAL A 46 -3.86 6.18 7.04
N GLY A 47 -3.99 4.88 7.22
CA GLY A 47 -3.75 4.27 8.51
C GLY A 47 -2.27 4.22 8.83
N LEU A 48 -1.87 4.70 10.01
CA LEU A 48 -0.51 4.67 10.51
C LEU A 48 -0.48 3.99 11.88
N ASP A 49 0.45 3.05 12.09
CA ASP A 49 0.73 2.54 13.43
C ASP A 49 1.63 3.55 14.17
N ALA A 50 1.24 3.90 15.39
CA ALA A 50 1.92 4.95 16.16
C ALA A 50 3.39 4.64 16.51
N VAL A 51 3.82 3.40 16.40
CA VAL A 51 5.18 2.93 16.70
C VAL A 51 5.92 2.47 15.44
N ASN A 52 5.23 1.64 14.64
CA ASN A 52 5.84 0.96 13.50
C ASN A 52 5.56 1.66 12.16
N GLY A 53 4.81 2.76 12.16
CA GLY A 53 4.42 3.44 10.92
C GLY A 53 3.56 2.56 10.00
N ASP A 54 3.54 2.91 8.74
CA ASP A 54 3.00 2.03 7.68
C ASP A 54 3.75 2.24 6.36
N PRO A 55 4.98 1.73 6.28
CA PRO A 55 5.78 1.88 5.08
C PRO A 55 5.19 1.18 3.85
N TYR A 56 4.28 0.21 4.03
CA TYR A 56 3.59 -0.43 2.92
C TYR A 56 2.67 0.55 2.17
N HIS A 57 1.86 1.32 2.91
CA HIS A 57 0.97 2.32 2.31
C HIS A 57 1.71 3.59 1.86
N LEU A 58 2.85 3.92 2.48
CA LEU A 58 3.66 5.08 2.11
C LEU A 58 4.66 4.78 0.97
N TYR A 59 4.92 3.51 0.66
CA TYR A 59 5.88 3.10 -0.36
C TYR A 59 5.66 3.69 -1.76
N PRO A 60 4.43 3.80 -2.29
CA PRO A 60 4.22 4.42 -3.60
C PRO A 60 4.72 5.87 -3.67
N PHE A 61 4.58 6.61 -2.59
CA PHE A 61 5.10 7.97 -2.49
C PHE A 61 6.63 7.98 -2.50
N GLN A 62 7.25 7.05 -1.77
CA GLN A 62 8.71 6.87 -1.75
C GLN A 62 9.25 6.50 -3.14
N THR A 63 8.60 5.57 -3.85
CA THR A 63 9.01 5.22 -5.22
C THR A 63 8.88 6.38 -6.18
N SER A 64 7.84 7.21 -6.02
CA SER A 64 7.64 8.40 -6.84
C SER A 64 8.73 9.47 -6.66
N MET A 65 9.43 9.46 -5.52
CA MET A 65 10.62 10.27 -5.27
C MET A 65 11.91 9.64 -5.83
N GLY A 66 11.83 8.41 -6.39
CA GLY A 66 12.99 7.70 -6.94
C GLY A 66 13.81 6.90 -5.93
N ALA A 67 13.24 6.58 -4.76
CA ALA A 67 13.90 5.89 -3.65
C ALA A 67 13.30 4.48 -3.37
N PRO A 68 13.30 3.51 -4.32
CA PRO A 68 12.81 2.17 -4.04
C PRO A 68 13.67 1.48 -2.97
N VAL A 69 13.14 0.45 -2.29
CA VAL A 69 13.90 -0.28 -1.27
C VAL A 69 15.16 -0.91 -1.87
N PHE A 70 15.01 -1.67 -2.95
CA PHE A 70 16.11 -2.26 -3.70
C PHE A 70 15.96 -1.94 -5.19
N LYS A 71 17.07 -1.94 -5.91
CA LYS A 71 17.03 -1.84 -7.38
C LYS A 71 16.51 -3.13 -7.98
N GLN A 72 15.56 -3.01 -8.88
CA GLN A 72 15.07 -4.13 -9.67
C GLN A 72 15.85 -4.20 -10.99
N ALA A 73 16.31 -5.39 -11.35
CA ALA A 73 16.95 -5.67 -12.63
C ALA A 73 15.88 -5.87 -13.74
N GLU A 74 16.32 -5.87 -15.01
CA GLU A 74 15.43 -6.07 -16.17
C GLU A 74 14.70 -7.43 -16.17
N ASP A 75 15.24 -8.43 -15.50
CA ASP A 75 14.64 -9.76 -15.37
C ASP A 75 13.65 -9.85 -14.17
N GLY A 76 13.42 -8.74 -13.48
CA GLY A 76 12.54 -8.64 -12.32
C GLY A 76 13.16 -9.06 -10.98
N SER A 77 14.42 -9.50 -10.96
CA SER A 77 15.14 -9.80 -9.71
C SER A 77 15.55 -8.52 -8.98
N TYR A 78 15.79 -8.62 -7.66
CA TYR A 78 16.24 -7.49 -6.84
C TYR A 78 17.71 -7.65 -6.43
N ASP A 79 18.46 -6.56 -6.49
CA ASP A 79 19.78 -6.47 -5.87
C ASP A 79 19.62 -6.17 -4.36
N THR A 80 19.52 -7.24 -3.56
CA THR A 80 19.35 -7.11 -2.10
C THR A 80 20.66 -6.86 -1.35
N GLY A 81 21.79 -6.82 -2.05
CA GLY A 81 23.09 -6.52 -1.47
C GLY A 81 23.30 -5.03 -1.16
N SER A 82 22.44 -4.16 -1.67
CA SER A 82 22.50 -2.72 -1.42
C SER A 82 21.12 -2.07 -1.40
N LEU A 83 20.90 -1.19 -0.42
CA LEU A 83 19.67 -0.40 -0.37
C LEU A 83 19.68 0.68 -1.44
N ALA A 84 18.51 0.89 -2.08
CA ALA A 84 18.31 1.96 -3.05
C ALA A 84 17.45 3.13 -2.51
N MET A 85 16.97 3.01 -1.27
CA MET A 85 16.15 4.01 -0.59
C MET A 85 16.95 5.12 0.12
N GLY A 86 18.27 5.10 -0.03
CA GLY A 86 19.19 6.14 0.49
C GLY A 86 19.44 7.27 -0.51
N GLY A 87 20.45 8.12 -0.19
CA GLY A 87 20.86 9.22 -1.06
C GLY A 87 19.88 10.38 -1.10
N ALA A 88 20.06 11.27 -2.08
CA ALA A 88 19.29 12.51 -2.19
C ALA A 88 17.78 12.29 -2.35
N GLU A 89 17.39 11.24 -3.05
CA GLU A 89 16.00 10.87 -3.30
C GLU A 89 15.29 10.42 -2.02
N GLY A 90 15.95 9.57 -1.21
CA GLY A 90 15.45 9.14 0.10
C GLY A 90 15.42 10.27 1.13
N GLU A 91 16.43 11.13 1.13
CA GLU A 91 16.48 12.31 1.98
C GLU A 91 15.35 13.30 1.63
N ALA A 92 15.08 13.52 0.34
CA ALA A 92 13.96 14.34 -0.11
C ALA A 92 12.60 13.74 0.27
N PHE A 93 12.46 12.41 0.24
CA PHE A 93 11.25 11.75 0.74
C PHE A 93 11.07 11.98 2.25
N ALA A 94 12.14 11.87 3.04
CA ALA A 94 12.10 12.13 4.48
C ALA A 94 11.69 13.59 4.80
N GLU A 95 12.18 14.57 4.03
CA GLU A 95 11.76 15.97 4.15
C GLU A 95 10.26 16.15 3.82
N LYS A 96 9.75 15.46 2.80
CA LYS A 96 8.31 15.44 2.47
C LYS A 96 7.46 14.82 3.58
N LEU A 97 7.90 13.71 4.17
CA LEU A 97 7.20 13.12 5.33
C LEU A 97 7.10 14.10 6.50
N ALA A 98 8.18 14.84 6.78
CA ALA A 98 8.16 15.87 7.82
C ALA A 98 7.21 17.02 7.50
N GLU A 99 7.20 17.52 6.25
CA GLU A 99 6.28 18.55 5.78
C GLU A 99 4.81 18.14 5.94
N TYR A 100 4.46 16.91 5.52
CA TYR A 100 3.09 16.41 5.65
C TYR A 100 2.70 16.05 7.08
N GLY A 101 3.66 15.67 7.92
CA GLY A 101 3.46 15.51 9.36
C GLY A 101 3.14 16.86 10.03
N GLU A 102 3.95 17.90 9.76
CA GLU A 102 3.76 19.24 10.31
C GLU A 102 2.44 19.87 9.85
N SER A 103 2.06 19.70 8.59
CA SER A 103 0.79 20.19 8.04
C SER A 103 -0.44 19.39 8.47
N GLY A 104 -0.26 18.25 9.15
CA GLY A 104 -1.31 17.36 9.62
C GLY A 104 -1.96 16.51 8.51
N VAL A 105 -1.43 16.52 7.29
CA VAL A 105 -1.87 15.63 6.19
C VAL A 105 -1.56 14.18 6.52
N LEU A 106 -0.36 13.91 7.06
CA LEU A 106 -0.01 12.63 7.67
C LEU A 106 -0.21 12.77 9.19
N ASN A 107 -1.29 12.21 9.70
CA ASN A 107 -1.63 12.29 11.12
C ASN A 107 -1.12 11.05 11.86
N PRO A 108 -0.13 11.17 12.77
CA PRO A 108 0.44 10.03 13.49
C PRO A 108 -0.54 9.32 14.45
N ASN A 109 -1.72 9.89 14.67
CA ASN A 109 -2.78 9.28 15.47
C ASN A 109 -3.89 8.64 14.62
N MET A 110 -3.79 8.68 13.29
CA MET A 110 -4.73 8.08 12.36
C MET A 110 -4.42 6.58 12.22
N THR A 111 -5.03 5.74 13.05
CA THR A 111 -4.89 4.28 12.92
C THR A 111 -5.64 3.76 11.69
N ALA A 112 -5.35 2.51 11.26
CA ALA A 112 -6.05 1.90 10.13
C ALA A 112 -7.58 1.84 10.34
N ASP A 113 -8.02 1.53 11.57
CA ASP A 113 -9.45 1.49 11.91
C ASP A 113 -10.07 2.89 11.86
N ILE A 114 -9.36 3.91 12.37
CA ILE A 114 -9.84 5.30 12.32
C ILE A 114 -9.91 5.78 10.87
N ALA A 115 -8.87 5.57 10.05
CA ALA A 115 -8.85 5.99 8.65
C ALA A 115 -10.02 5.37 7.87
N LYS A 116 -10.25 4.06 8.05
CA LYS A 116 -11.39 3.35 7.48
C LYS A 116 -12.73 3.93 7.95
N GLU A 117 -12.89 4.17 9.25
CA GLU A 117 -14.12 4.74 9.81
C GLU A 117 -14.38 6.15 9.27
N GLN A 118 -13.34 7.01 9.18
CA GLN A 118 -13.50 8.35 8.62
C GLN A 118 -13.93 8.34 7.17
N PHE A 119 -13.34 7.47 6.35
CA PHE A 119 -13.76 7.32 4.95
C PHE A 119 -15.18 6.78 4.84
N ASN A 120 -15.50 5.70 5.55
CA ASN A 120 -16.82 5.04 5.51
C ASN A 120 -17.95 5.93 6.09
N SER A 121 -17.61 6.91 6.91
CA SER A 121 -18.58 7.91 7.44
C SER A 121 -18.72 9.15 6.54
N GLY A 122 -18.04 9.19 5.38
CA GLY A 122 -18.08 10.34 4.47
C GLY A 122 -17.27 11.56 4.98
N ASN A 123 -16.35 11.37 5.93
CA ASN A 123 -15.57 12.45 6.52
C ASN A 123 -14.21 12.68 5.84
N ALA A 124 -13.85 11.85 4.84
CA ALA A 124 -12.58 11.97 4.12
C ALA A 124 -12.78 11.93 2.61
N ALA A 125 -12.12 12.85 1.89
CA ALA A 125 -12.21 12.93 0.43
C ALA A 125 -11.44 11.79 -0.26
N TYR A 126 -10.27 11.41 0.30
CA TYR A 126 -9.43 10.36 -0.26
C TYR A 126 -8.94 9.41 0.83
N PHE A 127 -8.87 8.12 0.49
CA PHE A 127 -8.35 7.06 1.35
C PHE A 127 -7.39 6.17 0.59
N ILE A 128 -6.13 6.06 1.03
CA ILE A 128 -5.22 5.06 0.47
C ILE A 128 -5.40 3.73 1.19
N THR A 129 -5.79 2.69 0.44
CA THR A 129 -6.04 1.36 0.98
C THR A 129 -6.00 0.30 -0.13
N GLY A 130 -6.29 -0.95 0.22
CA GLY A 130 -6.39 -2.06 -0.71
C GLY A 130 -7.79 -2.66 -0.79
N PRO A 131 -7.97 -3.73 -1.57
CA PRO A 131 -9.27 -4.34 -1.83
C PRO A 131 -9.95 -4.90 -0.57
N TRP A 132 -9.23 -5.09 0.52
CA TRP A 132 -9.77 -5.60 1.79
C TRP A 132 -10.72 -4.66 2.53
N ASN A 133 -10.81 -3.38 2.13
CA ASN A 133 -11.74 -2.40 2.71
C ASN A 133 -12.93 -2.07 1.80
N ILE A 134 -12.99 -2.64 0.59
CA ILE A 134 -14.03 -2.33 -0.41
C ILE A 134 -15.42 -2.73 0.08
N GLU A 135 -15.56 -3.97 0.58
CA GLU A 135 -16.85 -4.48 1.06
C GLU A 135 -17.45 -3.58 2.16
N GLU A 136 -16.60 -3.10 3.10
CA GLU A 136 -17.07 -2.23 4.18
C GLU A 136 -17.44 -0.83 3.67
N ALA A 137 -16.71 -0.27 2.70
CA ALA A 137 -17.03 1.01 2.10
C ALA A 137 -18.35 0.95 1.30
N GLU A 138 -18.55 -0.11 0.51
CA GLU A 138 -19.81 -0.38 -0.18
C GLU A 138 -20.99 -0.54 0.79
N ALA A 139 -20.80 -1.32 1.87
CA ALA A 139 -21.80 -1.53 2.91
C ALA A 139 -22.16 -0.24 3.66
N ALA A 140 -21.22 0.67 3.81
CA ALA A 140 -21.43 1.99 4.40
C ALA A 140 -22.17 2.96 3.45
N GLY A 141 -22.28 2.61 2.16
CA GLY A 141 -22.98 3.42 1.16
C GLY A 141 -22.15 4.62 0.66
N VAL A 142 -20.84 4.56 0.79
CA VAL A 142 -19.96 5.60 0.21
C VAL A 142 -19.91 5.41 -1.30
N ASP A 143 -20.14 6.47 -2.03
CA ASP A 143 -19.97 6.50 -3.49
C ASP A 143 -18.49 6.82 -3.79
N PHE A 144 -17.75 5.84 -4.33
CA PHE A 144 -16.31 5.98 -4.54
C PHE A 144 -15.83 5.39 -5.86
N GLU A 145 -14.68 5.88 -6.30
CA GLU A 145 -13.91 5.33 -7.41
C GLU A 145 -12.51 4.89 -6.93
N VAL A 146 -11.99 3.82 -7.54
CA VAL A 146 -10.63 3.30 -7.30
C VAL A 146 -9.70 3.88 -8.36
N GLU A 147 -8.69 4.61 -7.92
CA GLU A 147 -7.81 5.37 -8.79
C GLU A 147 -6.33 5.19 -8.43
N ALA A 148 -5.45 5.49 -9.40
CA ALA A 148 -4.01 5.40 -9.20
C ALA A 148 -3.54 6.36 -8.10
N ILE A 149 -2.51 5.94 -7.36
CA ILE A 149 -1.90 6.78 -6.33
C ILE A 149 -1.11 7.89 -7.00
N PRO A 150 -1.36 9.18 -6.66
CA PRO A 150 -0.61 10.30 -7.24
C PRO A 150 0.85 10.33 -6.77
N SER A 151 1.71 10.91 -7.61
CA SER A 151 3.14 11.02 -7.31
C SER A 151 3.44 12.19 -6.37
N MET A 152 4.35 11.98 -5.41
CA MET A 152 4.98 13.06 -4.63
C MET A 152 6.17 13.69 -5.35
N GLY A 153 6.83 12.93 -6.22
CA GLY A 153 8.00 13.33 -7.00
C GLY A 153 7.78 13.20 -8.50
N ASP A 154 8.88 13.12 -9.23
CA ASP A 154 8.88 13.11 -10.70
C ASP A 154 8.74 11.70 -11.31
N GLN A 155 8.74 10.65 -10.48
CA GLN A 155 8.61 9.26 -10.91
C GLN A 155 7.17 8.77 -10.68
N PRO A 156 6.73 7.70 -11.36
CA PRO A 156 5.45 7.07 -11.07
C PRO A 156 5.39 6.53 -9.63
N ALA A 157 4.25 6.69 -8.98
CA ALA A 157 3.97 6.06 -7.70
C ALA A 157 3.67 4.57 -7.92
N GLN A 158 4.58 3.69 -7.47
CA GLN A 158 4.51 2.26 -7.68
C GLN A 158 4.18 1.54 -6.36
N PRO A 159 2.95 1.05 -6.16
CA PRO A 159 2.61 0.25 -4.99
C PRO A 159 3.31 -1.11 -5.03
N PHE A 160 3.49 -1.73 -3.88
CA PHE A 160 3.79 -3.15 -3.84
C PHE A 160 2.61 -3.97 -4.39
N VAL A 161 2.94 -4.96 -5.21
CA VAL A 161 2.02 -6.03 -5.59
C VAL A 161 2.28 -7.21 -4.68
N GLY A 162 1.28 -7.55 -3.88
CA GLY A 162 1.29 -8.68 -2.95
C GLY A 162 0.62 -9.91 -3.54
N VAL A 163 1.07 -11.08 -3.13
CA VAL A 163 0.46 -12.37 -3.48
C VAL A 163 0.08 -13.10 -2.22
N ASN A 164 -1.21 -13.33 -2.03
CA ASN A 164 -1.69 -14.19 -0.95
C ASN A 164 -1.72 -15.65 -1.42
N ALA A 165 -1.12 -16.54 -0.63
CA ALA A 165 -0.99 -17.94 -1.01
C ALA A 165 -1.21 -18.89 0.16
N PHE A 166 -1.73 -20.08 -0.14
CA PHE A 166 -1.77 -21.19 0.81
C PHE A 166 -0.47 -22.00 0.72
N PHE A 167 0.07 -22.32 1.87
CA PHE A 167 1.25 -23.17 2.04
C PHE A 167 0.89 -24.37 2.89
N VAL A 168 1.56 -25.50 2.62
CA VAL A 168 1.47 -26.69 3.47
C VAL A 168 2.66 -26.67 4.43
N SER A 169 2.40 -26.71 5.74
CA SER A 169 3.48 -26.76 6.74
C SER A 169 4.34 -28.02 6.57
N SER A 170 5.66 -27.87 6.65
CA SER A 170 6.60 -28.98 6.67
C SER A 170 6.41 -29.89 7.88
N GLU A 171 5.83 -29.38 8.95
CA GLU A 171 5.55 -30.11 10.21
C GLU A 171 4.18 -30.83 10.21
N SER A 172 3.40 -30.72 9.12
CA SER A 172 2.08 -31.35 9.03
C SER A 172 2.20 -32.88 9.00
N GLU A 173 1.50 -33.57 9.86
CA GLU A 173 1.36 -35.04 9.82
C GLU A 173 0.51 -35.53 8.63
N ASN A 174 -0.23 -34.64 7.97
CA ASN A 174 -1.14 -34.92 6.86
C ASN A 174 -0.71 -34.27 5.55
N GLN A 175 0.60 -34.14 5.31
CA GLN A 175 1.15 -33.42 4.13
C GLN A 175 0.56 -33.87 2.80
N LEU A 176 0.37 -35.19 2.62
CA LEU A 176 -0.18 -35.73 1.37
C LEU A 176 -1.62 -35.20 1.12
N ALA A 177 -2.48 -35.31 2.11
CA ALA A 177 -3.87 -34.85 2.01
C ALA A 177 -3.95 -33.31 1.91
N ALA A 178 -3.10 -32.59 2.63
CA ALA A 178 -3.02 -31.13 2.55
C ALA A 178 -2.53 -30.66 1.16
N ASN A 179 -1.51 -31.30 0.61
CA ASN A 179 -1.06 -30.99 -0.75
C ASN A 179 -2.13 -31.30 -1.80
N GLU A 180 -2.82 -32.43 -1.69
CA GLU A 180 -3.93 -32.80 -2.57
C GLU A 180 -5.03 -31.75 -2.53
N PHE A 181 -5.42 -31.30 -1.35
CA PHE A 181 -6.42 -30.24 -1.17
C PHE A 181 -5.98 -28.91 -1.76
N VAL A 182 -4.75 -28.46 -1.45
CA VAL A 182 -4.23 -27.17 -1.93
C VAL A 182 -4.02 -27.18 -3.45
N VAL A 183 -3.46 -28.27 -4.01
CA VAL A 183 -3.07 -28.31 -5.42
C VAL A 183 -4.24 -28.67 -6.32
N ASN A 184 -5.10 -29.63 -5.93
CA ASN A 184 -6.12 -30.17 -6.82
C ASN A 184 -7.54 -29.64 -6.52
N TYR A 185 -7.75 -29.01 -5.35
CA TYR A 185 -9.05 -28.43 -5.00
C TYR A 185 -9.01 -26.91 -5.00
N LEU A 186 -8.12 -26.28 -4.19
CA LEU A 186 -8.07 -24.83 -4.07
C LEU A 186 -7.56 -24.11 -5.34
N SER A 187 -6.81 -24.81 -6.20
CA SER A 187 -6.37 -24.25 -7.50
C SER A 187 -7.45 -24.27 -8.58
N THR A 188 -8.61 -24.87 -8.31
CA THR A 188 -9.69 -24.90 -9.30
C THR A 188 -10.35 -23.52 -9.45
N GLU A 189 -10.83 -23.23 -10.66
CA GLU A 189 -11.58 -22.00 -10.96
C GLU A 189 -12.78 -21.81 -10.01
N ALA A 190 -13.55 -22.88 -9.74
CA ALA A 190 -14.67 -22.83 -8.82
C ALA A 190 -14.29 -22.44 -7.39
N ALA A 191 -13.14 -22.91 -6.90
CA ALA A 191 -12.64 -22.52 -5.57
C ALA A 191 -12.11 -21.08 -5.55
N GLN A 192 -11.42 -20.65 -6.61
CA GLN A 192 -10.95 -19.27 -6.75
C GLN A 192 -12.12 -18.28 -6.87
N ASP A 193 -13.14 -18.61 -7.65
CA ASP A 193 -14.37 -17.81 -7.78
C ASP A 193 -15.09 -17.70 -6.41
N ALA A 194 -15.15 -18.79 -5.63
CA ALA A 194 -15.74 -18.79 -4.30
C ALA A 194 -14.93 -17.93 -3.30
N LEU A 195 -13.60 -18.02 -3.32
CA LEU A 195 -12.74 -17.20 -2.48
C LEU A 195 -12.90 -15.70 -2.81
N PHE A 196 -13.04 -15.36 -4.10
CA PHE A 196 -13.32 -13.99 -4.53
C PHE A 196 -14.71 -13.52 -4.06
N ALA A 197 -15.73 -14.36 -4.19
CA ALA A 197 -17.09 -13.99 -3.80
C ALA A 197 -17.19 -13.57 -2.32
N GLU A 198 -16.40 -14.23 -1.45
CA GLU A 198 -16.40 -13.98 0.00
C GLU A 198 -15.40 -12.87 0.44
N GLY A 199 -14.29 -12.72 -0.26
CA GLY A 199 -13.20 -11.85 0.22
C GLY A 199 -12.91 -10.64 -0.68
N LYS A 200 -13.56 -10.52 -1.84
CA LYS A 200 -13.42 -9.42 -2.82
C LYS A 200 -11.97 -9.12 -3.29
N ARG A 201 -11.01 -9.98 -2.94
CA ARG A 201 -9.62 -9.84 -3.38
C ARG A 201 -9.45 -10.37 -4.79
N PRO A 202 -8.81 -9.62 -5.71
CA PRO A 202 -8.62 -10.05 -7.09
C PRO A 202 -8.01 -11.45 -7.18
N PRO A 203 -8.64 -12.40 -7.89
CA PRO A 203 -8.15 -13.77 -8.00
C PRO A 203 -6.77 -13.87 -8.66
N ALA A 204 -5.91 -14.77 -8.17
CA ALA A 204 -4.61 -15.04 -8.78
C ALA A 204 -4.71 -15.92 -10.05
N LEU A 205 -5.79 -16.66 -10.22
CA LEU A 205 -6.06 -17.45 -11.42
C LEU A 205 -6.63 -16.54 -12.51
N THR A 206 -5.95 -16.42 -13.65
CA THR A 206 -6.33 -15.54 -14.77
C THR A 206 -7.79 -15.73 -15.19
N ALA A 207 -8.25 -16.98 -15.35
CA ALA A 207 -9.63 -17.26 -15.76
C ALA A 207 -10.67 -16.73 -14.75
N SER A 208 -10.37 -16.77 -13.45
CA SER A 208 -11.22 -16.22 -12.41
C SER A 208 -11.11 -14.70 -12.33
N PHE A 209 -9.89 -14.16 -12.56
CA PHE A 209 -9.68 -12.70 -12.64
C PHE A 209 -10.47 -12.09 -13.81
N ASP A 210 -10.40 -12.69 -15.00
CA ASP A 210 -11.11 -12.20 -16.19
C ASP A 210 -12.63 -12.12 -15.96
N LYS A 211 -13.19 -13.02 -15.16
CA LYS A 211 -14.61 -12.94 -14.74
C LYS A 211 -14.85 -11.84 -13.72
N ALA A 212 -13.96 -11.80 -12.70
CA ALA A 212 -14.05 -10.82 -11.61
C ALA A 212 -13.86 -9.38 -12.12
N ALA A 213 -13.09 -9.17 -13.19
CA ALA A 213 -12.86 -7.88 -13.84
C ALA A 213 -14.09 -7.30 -14.58
N SER A 214 -15.24 -8.00 -14.55
CA SER A 214 -16.53 -7.39 -14.86
C SER A 214 -17.00 -6.40 -13.78
N ASP A 215 -16.44 -6.48 -12.57
CA ASP A 215 -16.55 -5.50 -11.50
C ASP A 215 -15.50 -4.40 -11.75
N GLU A 216 -15.97 -3.14 -11.86
CA GLU A 216 -15.08 -1.99 -12.18
C GLU A 216 -14.03 -1.76 -11.09
N THR A 217 -14.34 -2.06 -9.83
CA THR A 217 -13.40 -1.96 -8.71
C THR A 217 -12.25 -2.95 -8.87
N VAL A 218 -12.56 -4.22 -9.15
CA VAL A 218 -11.55 -5.27 -9.39
C VAL A 218 -10.68 -4.94 -10.60
N LYS A 219 -11.32 -4.47 -11.68
CA LYS A 219 -10.64 -4.04 -12.89
C LYS A 219 -9.66 -2.91 -12.61
N ALA A 220 -10.08 -1.87 -11.88
CA ALA A 220 -9.25 -0.73 -11.52
C ALA A 220 -8.03 -1.16 -10.69
N PHE A 221 -8.19 -2.01 -9.67
CA PHE A 221 -7.05 -2.56 -8.93
C PHE A 221 -6.10 -3.34 -9.84
N GLY A 222 -6.61 -4.13 -10.80
CA GLY A 222 -5.79 -4.84 -11.77
C GLY A 222 -4.95 -3.90 -12.63
N GLU A 223 -5.56 -2.87 -13.22
CA GLU A 223 -4.89 -1.87 -14.06
C GLU A 223 -3.82 -1.07 -13.28
N ILE A 224 -4.10 -0.72 -12.02
CA ILE A 224 -3.14 -0.05 -11.14
C ILE A 224 -1.97 -1.00 -10.81
N GLY A 225 -2.27 -2.28 -10.55
CA GLY A 225 -1.28 -3.31 -10.25
C GLY A 225 -0.29 -3.58 -11.37
N GLU A 226 -0.65 -3.33 -12.64
CA GLU A 226 0.27 -3.44 -13.79
C GLU A 226 1.47 -2.50 -13.68
N ASN A 227 1.30 -1.35 -13.01
CA ASN A 227 2.36 -0.38 -12.74
C ASN A 227 3.04 -0.59 -11.39
N GLY A 228 2.58 -1.54 -10.58
CA GLY A 228 3.17 -1.87 -9.29
C GLY A 228 4.42 -2.72 -9.41
N VAL A 229 5.10 -2.90 -8.28
CA VAL A 229 6.30 -3.73 -8.20
C VAL A 229 6.08 -4.87 -7.21
N PRO A 230 6.49 -6.11 -7.53
CA PRO A 230 6.44 -7.21 -6.58
C PRO A 230 7.22 -6.86 -5.31
N MET A 231 6.64 -7.10 -4.14
CA MET A 231 7.41 -6.95 -2.90
C MET A 231 8.55 -7.98 -2.89
N PRO A 232 9.81 -7.57 -2.63
CA PRO A 232 10.95 -8.48 -2.67
C PRO A 232 10.76 -9.66 -1.70
N ALA A 233 10.71 -10.88 -2.23
CA ALA A 233 10.59 -12.11 -1.43
C ALA A 233 11.98 -12.56 -0.92
N ALA A 234 12.67 -11.68 -0.19
CA ALA A 234 14.04 -11.85 0.28
C ALA A 234 14.11 -11.68 1.81
N PRO A 235 14.96 -12.46 2.51
CA PRO A 235 15.14 -12.34 3.96
C PRO A 235 15.51 -10.93 4.41
N GLU A 236 16.22 -10.18 3.58
CA GLU A 236 16.67 -8.80 3.80
C GLU A 236 15.50 -7.84 4.03
N MET A 237 14.34 -8.12 3.44
CA MET A 237 13.12 -7.32 3.71
C MET A 237 12.70 -7.36 5.19
N GLY A 238 13.01 -8.43 5.90
CA GLY A 238 12.79 -8.50 7.36
C GLY A 238 13.58 -7.42 8.11
N ALA A 239 14.85 -7.22 7.72
CA ALA A 239 15.69 -6.16 8.27
C ALA A 239 15.19 -4.76 7.87
N VAL A 240 14.68 -4.60 6.65
CA VAL A 240 14.11 -3.33 6.19
C VAL A 240 12.89 -2.96 7.04
N PHE A 241 11.90 -3.84 7.17
CA PHE A 241 10.70 -3.57 7.96
C PHE A 241 10.96 -3.36 9.46
N GLU A 242 12.05 -3.92 10.01
CA GLU A 242 12.43 -3.75 11.42
C GLU A 242 12.70 -2.27 11.77
N PHE A 243 13.23 -1.46 10.85
CA PHE A 243 13.64 -0.08 11.11
C PHE A 243 12.82 0.96 10.35
N TRP A 244 12.28 0.61 9.19
CA TRP A 244 11.71 1.54 8.22
C TRP A 244 10.52 2.33 8.77
N GLY A 245 9.46 1.66 9.19
CA GLY A 245 8.26 2.34 9.63
C GLY A 245 8.43 3.15 10.90
N GLY A 246 9.31 2.70 11.83
CA GLY A 246 9.65 3.47 13.02
C GLY A 246 10.35 4.79 12.69
N ALA A 247 11.23 4.79 11.67
CA ALA A 247 11.89 6.01 11.20
C ALA A 247 10.90 6.96 10.54
N GLU A 248 10.02 6.46 9.64
CA GLU A 248 8.94 7.26 9.04
C GLU A 248 8.07 7.91 10.11
N MET A 249 7.67 7.14 11.12
CA MET A 249 6.82 7.65 12.19
C MET A 249 7.52 8.71 13.05
N SER A 250 8.81 8.55 13.37
CA SER A 250 9.60 9.58 14.05
C SER A 250 9.65 10.88 13.25
N ILE A 251 9.85 10.77 11.92
CA ILE A 251 9.88 11.93 11.02
C ILE A 251 8.51 12.62 10.97
N ILE A 252 7.43 11.88 10.78
CA ILE A 252 6.05 12.42 10.72
C ILE A 252 5.68 13.12 12.04
N LYS A 253 6.16 12.63 13.17
CA LYS A 253 5.96 13.27 14.49
C LYS A 253 6.86 14.48 14.73
N GLY A 254 7.82 14.78 13.87
CA GLY A 254 8.80 15.84 14.07
C GLY A 254 9.83 15.51 15.16
N GLU A 255 10.13 14.24 15.40
CA GLU A 255 11.11 13.77 16.38
C GLU A 255 12.52 13.77 15.78
N GLY A 256 13.15 14.93 15.73
CA GLY A 256 14.52 15.11 15.22
C GLY A 256 14.60 15.60 13.78
N ASP A 257 15.81 15.60 13.24
CA ASP A 257 16.06 16.00 11.86
C ASP A 257 15.68 14.89 10.89
N PRO A 258 14.82 15.13 9.88
CA PRO A 258 14.29 14.09 9.00
C PRO A 258 15.40 13.39 8.19
N VAL A 259 16.39 14.13 7.68
CA VAL A 259 17.48 13.58 6.88
C VAL A 259 18.37 12.70 7.75
N GLN A 260 18.75 13.16 8.95
CA GLN A 260 19.57 12.37 9.86
C GLN A 260 18.85 11.10 10.35
N THR A 261 17.55 11.18 10.60
CA THR A 261 16.72 10.02 10.99
C THR A 261 16.68 9.00 9.86
N TRP A 262 16.50 9.44 8.62
CA TRP A 262 16.51 8.57 7.45
C TRP A 262 17.87 7.92 7.20
N GLN A 263 18.96 8.69 7.23
CA GLN A 263 20.34 8.19 7.09
C GLN A 263 20.70 7.17 8.18
N LYS A 264 20.26 7.42 9.42
CA LYS A 264 20.45 6.48 10.52
C LYS A 264 19.70 5.16 10.26
N MET A 265 18.44 5.22 9.83
CA MET A 265 17.66 4.05 9.45
C MET A 265 18.37 3.22 8.37
N ILE A 266 18.86 3.85 7.30
CA ILE A 266 19.63 3.18 6.23
C ILE A 266 20.85 2.45 6.83
N SER A 267 21.62 3.13 7.67
CA SER A 267 22.81 2.53 8.32
C SER A 267 22.44 1.34 9.23
N ASP A 268 21.32 1.43 9.95
CA ASP A 268 20.86 0.36 10.85
C ASP A 268 20.42 -0.88 10.02
N ILE A 269 19.69 -0.66 8.91
CA ILE A 269 19.29 -1.74 7.98
C ILE A 269 20.51 -2.41 7.35
N GLU A 270 21.45 -1.63 6.81
CA GLU A 270 22.69 -2.16 6.20
C GLU A 270 23.52 -2.97 7.21
N GLY A 271 23.63 -2.47 8.46
CA GLY A 271 24.26 -3.18 9.54
C GLY A 271 23.58 -4.51 9.89
N ARG A 272 22.26 -4.57 9.72
CA ARG A 272 21.46 -5.78 9.99
C ARG A 272 21.54 -6.79 8.85
N ILE A 273 21.53 -6.34 7.60
CA ILE A 273 21.70 -7.20 6.41
C ILE A 273 23.12 -7.81 6.38
N GLY A 274 24.13 -7.09 6.81
CA GLY A 274 25.53 -7.54 6.82
C GLY A 274 25.89 -8.56 7.91
N GLN A 275 24.97 -8.93 8.80
CA GLN A 275 25.16 -9.94 9.87
C GLN A 275 24.70 -11.33 9.44
#